data_fc6a555e4f84327856ecd28fd825afff
#
_entry.id   fc6a555e4f84327856ecd28fd825afff
#
_cell.length_a   1.000
_cell.length_b   1.000
_cell.length_c   1.000
_cell.angle_alpha   90.00
_cell.angle_beta   90.00
_cell.angle_gamma   90.00
#
_symmetry.space_group_name_H-M   'P 1'
#
loop_
_entity.id
_entity.type
_entity.pdbx_description
1 polymer ?
#
loop_
_entity_poly.entity_id
_entity_poly.type
_entity_poly.pdbx_seq_one_letter_code
_entity_poly.pdbx_strand_id
1 'polypeptide(L)'
;MEIKELTNEEFKNFSTDYSLKSLYQTTEYGLTMNSQEEEPLFVGLVDDNNNVVAASLLLIEKLGQFKYAYAPRGFLIDYSNKQLLEEFTLKLKKFLKKKYIMAVKISPIIIRNEYIPSQKITKTNQVYNDIFNNLVDLKYYHLGYNNFFESYKPRFEAISILDKNVKKLFNNLDTNTKNNISFCDLAGLRVHKGNKKDLEIIYDELREKRKLSKEFIESIYEHFNETKSVDVFYVKLEPKIFVVNTQKEYQKQIDICNKANDAVFKNQGNADNEIINKKIIEDNKLSAIKNQLVYATNLLRDYPNGIVIASAMVIKSNNQLY
;
A
#
# COMPACT_ATOMS: atom_id res chain seq x y z
N MET A 1 6.72 -37.88 -5.10
CA MET A 1 5.93 -36.72 -4.61
C MET A 1 4.52 -36.74 -5.19
N GLU A 2 3.52 -36.13 -4.53
CA GLU A 2 2.12 -36.01 -5.02
C GLU A 2 1.54 -34.62 -4.73
N ILE A 3 0.53 -34.20 -5.50
CA ILE A 3 -0.25 -32.99 -5.19
C ILE A 3 -1.43 -33.38 -4.30
N LYS A 4 -1.57 -32.68 -3.19
CA LYS A 4 -2.73 -32.77 -2.31
C LYS A 4 -3.33 -31.40 -2.03
N GLU A 5 -4.58 -31.39 -1.61
CA GLU A 5 -5.20 -30.23 -0.98
C GLU A 5 -4.63 -30.08 0.43
N LEU A 6 -4.18 -28.85 0.75
CA LEU A 6 -3.63 -28.54 2.04
C LEU A 6 -4.71 -27.93 2.94
N THR A 7 -4.63 -28.20 4.23
CA THR A 7 -5.36 -27.45 5.22
C THR A 7 -4.85 -26.03 5.32
N ASN A 8 -5.63 -25.12 5.90
CA ASN A 8 -5.22 -23.74 6.16
C ASN A 8 -3.90 -23.67 6.94
N GLU A 9 -3.74 -24.56 7.93
CA GLU A 9 -2.55 -24.61 8.77
C GLU A 9 -1.32 -25.12 7.99
N GLU A 10 -1.44 -26.20 7.22
CA GLU A 10 -0.34 -26.70 6.40
C GLU A 10 0.13 -25.67 5.39
N PHE A 11 -0.81 -25.00 4.71
CA PHE A 11 -0.47 -23.93 3.77
C PHE A 11 0.17 -22.74 4.47
N LYS A 12 -0.35 -22.31 5.61
CA LYS A 12 0.18 -21.20 6.40
C LYS A 12 1.60 -21.48 6.85
N ASN A 13 1.88 -22.67 7.37
CA ASN A 13 3.22 -23.06 7.79
C ASN A 13 4.22 -22.97 6.64
N PHE A 14 3.87 -23.52 5.48
CA PHE A 14 4.74 -23.45 4.31
C PHE A 14 4.91 -22.01 3.77
N SER A 15 3.80 -21.28 3.59
CA SER A 15 3.83 -19.95 2.99
C SER A 15 4.51 -18.91 3.89
N THR A 16 4.48 -19.08 5.21
CA THR A 16 5.14 -18.18 6.16
C THR A 16 6.66 -18.22 6.03
N ASP A 17 7.24 -19.36 5.78
CA ASP A 17 8.69 -19.54 5.67
C ASP A 17 9.22 -19.38 4.25
N TYR A 18 8.34 -19.27 3.27
CA TYR A 18 8.75 -19.15 1.87
C TYR A 18 9.37 -17.77 1.57
N SER A 19 10.53 -17.76 0.91
CA SER A 19 11.33 -16.54 0.71
C SER A 19 10.68 -15.50 -0.21
N LEU A 20 10.01 -15.93 -1.29
CA LEU A 20 9.32 -15.07 -2.27
C LEU A 20 7.81 -15.05 -2.03
N LYS A 21 7.44 -14.79 -0.79
CA LYS A 21 6.04 -14.75 -0.37
C LYS A 21 5.40 -13.39 -0.67
N SER A 22 4.11 -13.43 -0.91
CA SER A 22 3.28 -12.24 -1.15
C SER A 22 2.02 -12.31 -0.29
N LEU A 23 1.48 -11.15 0.08
CA LEU A 23 0.14 -11.04 0.67
C LEU A 23 -0.88 -11.93 -0.05
N TYR A 24 -0.80 -11.97 -1.38
CA TYR A 24 -1.74 -12.70 -2.24
C TYR A 24 -1.59 -14.23 -2.20
N GLN A 25 -0.57 -14.74 -1.52
CA GLN A 25 -0.34 -16.17 -1.29
C GLN A 25 -0.33 -16.45 0.23
N THR A 26 -1.34 -15.95 0.93
CA THR A 26 -1.57 -16.20 2.37
C THR A 26 -2.94 -16.83 2.59
N THR A 27 -3.08 -17.52 3.71
CA THR A 27 -4.36 -18.11 4.12
C THR A 27 -5.40 -17.02 4.33
N GLU A 28 -5.02 -15.93 4.98
CA GLU A 28 -5.87 -14.78 5.27
C GLU A 28 -6.43 -14.16 3.98
N TYR A 29 -5.60 -14.03 2.94
CA TYR A 29 -6.06 -13.52 1.65
C TYR A 29 -7.04 -14.49 0.97
N GLY A 30 -6.74 -15.78 0.98
CA GLY A 30 -7.65 -16.78 0.42
C GLY A 30 -9.03 -16.75 1.08
N LEU A 31 -9.06 -16.71 2.41
CA LEU A 31 -10.32 -16.63 3.16
C LEU A 31 -11.08 -15.32 2.89
N THR A 32 -10.34 -14.21 2.73
CA THR A 32 -10.96 -12.93 2.35
C THR A 32 -11.64 -13.00 0.98
N MET A 33 -11.01 -13.65 -0.01
CA MET A 33 -11.54 -13.73 -1.36
C MET A 33 -12.83 -14.57 -1.46
N ASN A 34 -13.09 -15.42 -0.48
CA ASN A 34 -14.36 -16.14 -0.39
C ASN A 34 -15.57 -15.19 -0.26
N SER A 35 -15.39 -14.01 0.31
CA SER A 35 -16.42 -12.96 0.35
C SER A 35 -16.72 -12.33 -1.01
N GLN A 36 -15.88 -12.61 -2.02
CA GLN A 36 -16.05 -12.19 -3.40
C GLN A 36 -16.48 -13.34 -4.32
N GLU A 37 -17.02 -14.42 -3.74
CA GLU A 37 -17.42 -15.64 -4.45
C GLU A 37 -16.27 -16.39 -5.15
N GLU A 38 -15.00 -16.07 -4.78
CA GLU A 38 -13.82 -16.78 -5.24
C GLU A 38 -13.44 -17.86 -4.21
N GLU A 39 -13.68 -19.13 -4.55
CA GLU A 39 -13.43 -20.27 -3.66
C GLU A 39 -11.92 -20.51 -3.50
N PRO A 40 -11.33 -20.35 -2.30
CA PRO A 40 -9.92 -20.61 -2.08
C PRO A 40 -9.63 -22.11 -2.06
N LEU A 41 -8.61 -22.54 -2.82
CA LEU A 41 -8.11 -23.89 -2.85
C LEU A 41 -6.59 -23.85 -2.58
N PHE A 42 -6.17 -24.38 -1.45
CA PHE A 42 -4.77 -24.49 -1.09
C PHE A 42 -4.23 -25.84 -1.58
N VAL A 43 -3.19 -25.81 -2.41
CA VAL A 43 -2.58 -27.02 -2.96
C VAL A 43 -1.09 -27.06 -2.64
N GLY A 44 -0.56 -28.25 -2.40
CA GLY A 44 0.85 -28.47 -2.17
C GLY A 44 1.39 -29.72 -2.87
N LEU A 45 2.61 -29.63 -3.38
CA LEU A 45 3.40 -30.78 -3.77
C LEU A 45 4.11 -31.32 -2.52
N VAL A 46 3.88 -32.57 -2.20
CA VAL A 46 4.37 -33.21 -0.98
C VAL A 46 5.36 -34.31 -1.37
N ASP A 47 6.46 -34.38 -0.65
CA ASP A 47 7.45 -35.45 -0.80
C ASP A 47 6.99 -36.75 -0.12
N ASP A 48 7.81 -37.80 -0.23
CA ASP A 48 7.52 -39.11 0.34
C ASP A 48 7.59 -39.13 1.87
N ASN A 49 8.16 -38.08 2.49
CA ASN A 49 8.18 -37.86 3.94
C ASN A 49 7.02 -36.94 4.39
N ASN A 50 6.08 -36.63 3.51
CA ASN A 50 4.95 -35.74 3.73
C ASN A 50 5.33 -34.26 4.00
N ASN A 51 6.51 -33.82 3.55
CA ASN A 51 6.89 -32.41 3.59
C ASN A 51 6.38 -31.67 2.37
N VAL A 52 5.83 -30.47 2.55
CA VAL A 52 5.43 -29.61 1.43
C VAL A 52 6.69 -28.99 0.82
N VAL A 53 6.93 -29.21 -0.47
CA VAL A 53 8.09 -28.70 -1.21
C VAL A 53 7.75 -27.56 -2.17
N ALA A 54 6.49 -27.44 -2.54
CA ALA A 54 5.94 -26.32 -3.30
C ALA A 54 4.45 -26.21 -3.01
N ALA A 55 3.90 -24.99 -3.03
CA ALA A 55 2.48 -24.77 -2.75
C ALA A 55 1.89 -23.61 -3.56
N SER A 56 0.57 -23.53 -3.57
CA SER A 56 -0.14 -22.36 -4.09
C SER A 56 -1.52 -22.20 -3.48
N LEU A 57 -1.92 -20.97 -3.20
CA LEU A 57 -3.31 -20.59 -3.16
C LEU A 57 -3.82 -20.45 -4.60
N LEU A 58 -4.90 -21.14 -4.89
CA LEU A 58 -5.68 -21.01 -6.11
C LEU A 58 -7.05 -20.43 -5.77
N LEU A 59 -7.44 -19.39 -6.45
CA LEU A 59 -8.80 -18.84 -6.37
C LEU A 59 -9.61 -19.46 -7.52
N ILE A 60 -10.67 -20.16 -7.18
CA ILE A 60 -11.50 -20.87 -8.15
C ILE A 60 -12.67 -19.98 -8.52
N GLU A 61 -12.74 -19.63 -9.79
CA GLU A 61 -13.79 -18.83 -10.37
C GLU A 61 -14.65 -19.66 -11.34
N LYS A 62 -15.93 -19.29 -11.45
CA LYS A 62 -16.87 -19.91 -12.39
C LYS A 62 -17.13 -18.98 -13.57
N LEU A 63 -17.04 -19.54 -14.78
CA LEU A 63 -17.43 -18.86 -16.02
C LEU A 63 -18.47 -19.72 -16.73
N GLY A 64 -19.75 -19.44 -16.48
CA GLY A 64 -20.84 -20.30 -16.90
C GLY A 64 -20.74 -21.70 -16.27
N GLN A 65 -20.66 -22.75 -17.10
CA GLN A 65 -20.51 -24.13 -16.63
C GLN A 65 -19.03 -24.53 -16.36
N PHE A 66 -18.08 -23.67 -16.66
CA PHE A 66 -16.65 -23.95 -16.53
C PHE A 66 -16.09 -23.38 -15.25
N LYS A 67 -15.08 -24.04 -14.68
CA LYS A 67 -14.25 -23.55 -13.59
C LYS A 67 -12.84 -23.29 -14.10
N TYR A 68 -12.26 -22.20 -13.65
CA TYR A 68 -10.84 -21.93 -13.83
C TYR A 68 -10.22 -21.49 -12.51
N ALA A 69 -8.92 -21.65 -12.39
CA ALA A 69 -8.16 -21.26 -11.21
C ALA A 69 -7.26 -20.08 -11.52
N TYR A 70 -7.13 -19.16 -10.54
CA TYR A 70 -6.16 -18.09 -10.59
C TYR A 70 -5.21 -18.19 -9.40
N ALA A 71 -3.89 -18.18 -9.65
CA ALA A 71 -2.85 -18.12 -8.63
C ALA A 71 -2.27 -16.70 -8.57
N PRO A 72 -2.81 -15.81 -7.73
CA PRO A 72 -2.31 -14.44 -7.62
C PRO A 72 -0.91 -14.42 -7.00
N ARG A 73 0.08 -13.87 -7.70
CA ARG A 73 1.50 -13.88 -7.28
C ARG A 73 2.07 -15.27 -6.95
N GLY A 74 1.39 -16.35 -7.38
CA GLY A 74 1.83 -17.73 -7.19
C GLY A 74 2.41 -18.31 -8.48
N PHE A 75 3.06 -19.46 -8.43
CA PHE A 75 3.10 -20.37 -7.28
C PHE A 75 4.22 -20.01 -6.30
N LEU A 76 4.14 -20.59 -5.09
CA LEU A 76 5.26 -20.61 -4.14
C LEU A 76 6.16 -21.79 -4.48
N ILE A 77 7.05 -21.59 -5.44
CA ILE A 77 7.97 -22.61 -6.00
C ILE A 77 9.23 -21.92 -6.51
N ASP A 78 10.35 -22.62 -6.46
CA ASP A 78 11.56 -22.17 -7.16
C ASP A 78 11.40 -22.38 -8.68
N TYR A 79 11.07 -21.32 -9.40
CA TYR A 79 10.91 -21.34 -10.86
C TYR A 79 12.20 -21.62 -11.62
N SER A 80 13.37 -21.49 -11.00
CA SER A 80 14.65 -21.83 -11.60
C SER A 80 14.94 -23.35 -11.55
N ASN A 81 14.30 -24.06 -10.63
CA ASN A 81 14.39 -25.51 -10.55
C ASN A 81 13.45 -26.17 -11.55
N LYS A 82 13.97 -26.44 -12.75
CA LYS A 82 13.21 -26.98 -13.87
C LYS A 82 12.49 -28.28 -13.51
N GLN A 83 13.16 -29.20 -12.81
CA GLN A 83 12.60 -30.53 -12.48
C GLN A 83 11.41 -30.39 -11.50
N LEU A 84 11.57 -29.55 -10.47
CA LEU A 84 10.51 -29.30 -9.49
C LEU A 84 9.31 -28.60 -10.15
N LEU A 85 9.56 -27.61 -11.01
CA LEU A 85 8.53 -26.89 -11.74
C LEU A 85 7.75 -27.81 -12.69
N GLU A 86 8.44 -28.71 -13.40
CA GLU A 86 7.83 -29.70 -14.28
C GLU A 86 6.96 -30.69 -13.49
N GLU A 87 7.49 -31.25 -12.41
CA GLU A 87 6.76 -32.22 -11.59
C GLU A 87 5.51 -31.58 -10.97
N PHE A 88 5.65 -30.37 -10.42
CA PHE A 88 4.52 -29.59 -9.87
C PHE A 88 3.46 -29.34 -10.94
N THR A 89 3.86 -28.82 -12.11
CA THR A 89 2.94 -28.48 -13.20
C THR A 89 2.16 -29.68 -13.70
N LEU A 90 2.84 -30.80 -13.97
CA LEU A 90 2.21 -32.00 -14.51
C LEU A 90 1.24 -32.64 -13.51
N LYS A 91 1.62 -32.68 -12.23
CA LYS A 91 0.76 -33.21 -11.16
C LYS A 91 -0.40 -32.30 -10.84
N LEU A 92 -0.17 -31.00 -10.78
CA LEU A 92 -1.23 -30.01 -10.59
C LEU A 92 -2.27 -30.08 -11.71
N LYS A 93 -1.83 -30.18 -12.97
CA LYS A 93 -2.74 -30.34 -14.11
C LYS A 93 -3.64 -31.58 -13.97
N LYS A 94 -3.10 -32.70 -13.52
CA LYS A 94 -3.88 -33.93 -13.27
C LYS A 94 -4.86 -33.76 -12.12
N PHE A 95 -4.44 -33.08 -11.04
CA PHE A 95 -5.25 -32.79 -9.87
C PHE A 95 -6.43 -31.87 -10.22
N LEU A 96 -6.17 -30.77 -10.93
CA LEU A 96 -7.20 -29.80 -11.33
C LEU A 96 -8.23 -30.42 -12.30
N LYS A 97 -7.77 -31.29 -13.22
CA LYS A 97 -8.67 -32.03 -14.11
C LYS A 97 -9.67 -32.89 -13.35
N LYS A 98 -9.25 -33.55 -12.26
CA LYS A 98 -10.16 -34.34 -11.39
C LYS A 98 -11.22 -33.49 -10.70
N LYS A 99 -10.91 -32.20 -10.46
CA LYS A 99 -11.83 -31.22 -9.86
C LYS A 99 -12.66 -30.45 -10.92
N TYR A 100 -12.58 -30.84 -12.20
CA TYR A 100 -13.26 -30.18 -13.34
C TYR A 100 -12.84 -28.71 -13.51
N ILE A 101 -11.59 -28.38 -13.15
CA ILE A 101 -10.98 -27.07 -13.39
C ILE A 101 -10.20 -27.13 -14.70
N MET A 102 -10.62 -26.33 -15.68
CA MET A 102 -10.15 -26.44 -17.06
C MET A 102 -8.82 -25.72 -17.34
N ALA A 103 -8.56 -24.66 -16.61
CA ALA A 103 -7.37 -23.83 -16.81
C ALA A 103 -6.87 -23.26 -15.48
N VAL A 104 -5.58 -22.96 -15.44
CA VAL A 104 -4.98 -22.16 -14.37
C VAL A 104 -4.27 -20.95 -14.97
N LYS A 105 -4.59 -19.78 -14.45
CA LYS A 105 -3.86 -18.53 -14.71
C LYS A 105 -2.90 -18.27 -13.57
N ILE A 106 -1.68 -17.89 -13.88
CA ILE A 106 -0.66 -17.57 -12.87
C ILE A 106 -0.13 -16.17 -13.11
N SER A 107 0.26 -15.48 -12.05
CA SER A 107 0.95 -14.19 -12.12
C SER A 107 2.13 -14.16 -11.15
N PRO A 108 3.16 -14.98 -11.38
CA PRO A 108 4.25 -15.20 -10.43
C PRO A 108 5.10 -13.95 -10.21
N ILE A 109 5.77 -13.89 -9.05
CA ILE A 109 6.78 -12.88 -8.77
C ILE A 109 8.09 -13.31 -9.39
N ILE A 110 8.30 -12.97 -10.66
CA ILE A 110 9.56 -13.19 -11.36
C ILE A 110 10.08 -11.83 -11.78
N ILE A 111 10.95 -11.26 -10.93
CA ILE A 111 11.54 -9.95 -11.18
C ILE A 111 12.47 -10.05 -12.38
N ARG A 112 12.27 -9.23 -13.40
CA ARG A 112 13.15 -9.13 -14.57
C ARG A 112 14.22 -8.07 -14.35
N ASN A 113 13.81 -6.87 -13.97
CA ASN A 113 14.70 -5.74 -13.76
C ASN A 113 14.30 -4.97 -12.51
N GLU A 114 15.31 -4.38 -11.85
CA GLU A 114 15.11 -3.38 -10.82
C GLU A 114 15.48 -1.99 -11.38
N TYR A 115 14.72 -0.96 -11.01
CA TYR A 115 14.87 0.40 -11.52
C TYR A 115 14.99 1.38 -10.34
N ILE A 116 15.71 2.47 -10.54
CA ILE A 116 15.65 3.64 -9.67
C ILE A 116 14.62 4.66 -10.24
N PRO A 117 14.21 5.68 -9.46
CA PRO A 117 13.21 6.67 -9.90
C PRO A 117 13.52 7.35 -11.25
N SER A 118 14.80 7.45 -11.65
CA SER A 118 15.22 7.95 -12.96
C SER A 118 14.96 6.98 -14.12
N GLN A 119 14.26 5.86 -13.89
CA GLN A 119 13.99 4.77 -14.84
C GLN A 119 15.24 4.03 -15.35
N LYS A 120 16.40 4.25 -14.72
CA LYS A 120 17.62 3.51 -15.05
C LYS A 120 17.56 2.11 -14.44
N ILE A 121 17.89 1.09 -15.24
CA ILE A 121 18.03 -0.29 -14.74
C ILE A 121 19.27 -0.36 -13.85
N THR A 122 19.08 -0.84 -12.64
CA THR A 122 20.16 -1.07 -11.65
C THR A 122 20.55 -2.53 -11.55
N LYS A 123 19.60 -3.43 -11.82
CA LYS A 123 19.85 -4.87 -11.77
C LYS A 123 18.95 -5.60 -12.77
N THR A 124 19.52 -6.59 -13.42
CA THR A 124 18.80 -7.51 -14.32
C THR A 124 18.94 -8.92 -13.79
N ASN A 125 17.83 -9.65 -13.77
CA ASN A 125 17.82 -11.05 -13.37
C ASN A 125 18.36 -11.92 -14.54
N GLN A 126 19.51 -12.53 -14.35
CA GLN A 126 20.18 -13.32 -15.38
C GLN A 126 19.44 -14.62 -15.74
N VAL A 127 18.72 -15.21 -14.78
CA VAL A 127 17.96 -16.47 -15.01
C VAL A 127 16.53 -16.23 -15.51
N TYR A 128 16.14 -14.98 -15.76
CA TYR A 128 14.77 -14.66 -16.19
C TYR A 128 14.37 -15.38 -17.48
N ASN A 129 15.26 -15.40 -18.47
CA ASN A 129 14.98 -16.04 -19.77
C ASN A 129 14.86 -17.57 -19.62
N ASP A 130 15.64 -18.18 -18.76
CA ASP A 130 15.57 -19.62 -18.51
C ASP A 130 14.25 -20.00 -17.84
N ILE A 131 13.83 -19.23 -16.84
CA ILE A 131 12.52 -19.37 -16.18
C ILE A 131 11.39 -19.22 -17.22
N PHE A 132 11.46 -18.19 -18.07
CA PHE A 132 10.48 -17.96 -19.12
C PHE A 132 10.39 -19.14 -20.07
N ASN A 133 11.53 -19.64 -20.56
CA ASN A 133 11.60 -20.78 -21.45
C ASN A 133 11.09 -22.06 -20.79
N ASN A 134 11.42 -22.30 -19.52
CA ASN A 134 10.90 -23.45 -18.76
C ASN A 134 9.37 -23.44 -18.70
N LEU A 135 8.75 -22.29 -18.47
CA LEU A 135 7.29 -22.16 -18.47
C LEU A 135 6.69 -22.41 -19.86
N VAL A 136 7.32 -21.91 -20.94
CA VAL A 136 6.87 -22.16 -22.33
C VAL A 136 6.98 -23.65 -22.69
N ASP A 137 8.07 -24.30 -22.31
CA ASP A 137 8.28 -25.75 -22.53
C ASP A 137 7.17 -26.56 -21.85
N LEU A 138 6.72 -26.15 -20.67
CA LEU A 138 5.63 -26.78 -19.91
C LEU A 138 4.23 -26.39 -20.41
N LYS A 139 4.17 -25.69 -21.56
CA LYS A 139 2.93 -25.30 -22.23
C LYS A 139 2.12 -24.22 -21.44
N TYR A 140 2.80 -23.39 -20.67
CA TYR A 140 2.20 -22.13 -20.23
C TYR A 140 2.18 -21.15 -21.41
N TYR A 141 1.03 -20.52 -21.61
CA TYR A 141 0.88 -19.51 -22.63
C TYR A 141 1.05 -18.11 -22.00
N HIS A 142 2.03 -17.35 -22.48
CA HIS A 142 2.27 -16.00 -22.02
C HIS A 142 1.25 -15.05 -22.67
N LEU A 143 0.44 -14.38 -21.85
CA LEU A 143 -0.65 -13.48 -22.29
C LEU A 143 -0.14 -12.15 -22.84
N GLY A 144 1.16 -11.96 -22.93
CA GLY A 144 1.78 -10.70 -23.35
C GLY A 144 2.04 -9.75 -22.19
N TYR A 145 2.68 -8.64 -22.51
CA TYR A 145 2.88 -7.53 -21.57
C TYR A 145 1.87 -6.45 -21.93
N ASN A 146 0.83 -6.28 -21.13
CA ASN A 146 0.00 -5.12 -21.31
C ASN A 146 0.69 -3.87 -20.73
N ASN A 147 0.46 -2.75 -21.37
CA ASN A 147 1.03 -1.46 -20.95
C ASN A 147 0.05 -0.67 -20.06
N PHE A 148 -1.15 -1.22 -19.80
CA PHE A 148 -2.24 -0.55 -19.10
C PHE A 148 -2.81 -1.45 -17.99
N PHE A 149 -3.99 -1.12 -17.48
CA PHE A 149 -4.62 -1.73 -16.32
C PHE A 149 -5.35 -3.06 -16.57
N GLU A 150 -5.02 -3.78 -17.62
CA GLU A 150 -5.71 -5.01 -18.02
C GLU A 150 -5.24 -6.27 -17.29
N SER A 151 -4.18 -6.20 -16.49
CA SER A 151 -3.70 -7.33 -15.68
C SER A 151 -4.32 -7.36 -14.30
N TYR A 152 -4.62 -8.55 -13.81
CA TYR A 152 -5.09 -8.76 -12.43
C TYR A 152 -4.11 -8.23 -11.38
N LYS A 153 -2.81 -8.21 -11.68
CA LYS A 153 -1.76 -7.67 -10.82
C LYS A 153 -0.84 -6.76 -11.62
N PRO A 154 -0.37 -5.66 -11.04
CA PRO A 154 0.47 -4.70 -11.75
C PRO A 154 1.78 -5.34 -12.21
N ARG A 155 2.22 -4.92 -13.40
CA ARG A 155 3.51 -5.33 -13.98
C ARG A 155 4.69 -4.68 -13.28
N PHE A 156 4.52 -3.44 -12.85
CA PHE A 156 5.51 -2.67 -12.13
C PHE A 156 5.03 -2.42 -10.70
N GLU A 157 5.93 -2.57 -9.75
CA GLU A 157 5.70 -2.27 -8.35
C GLU A 157 6.76 -1.30 -7.86
N ALA A 158 6.33 -0.28 -7.14
CA ALA A 158 7.23 0.61 -6.43
C ALA A 158 7.42 0.09 -5.00
N ILE A 159 8.68 -0.11 -4.60
CA ILE A 159 9.02 -0.60 -3.27
C ILE A 159 9.81 0.50 -2.56
N SER A 160 9.36 0.85 -1.36
CA SER A 160 10.09 1.75 -0.47
C SER A 160 10.68 0.95 0.68
N ILE A 161 12.00 1.06 0.86
CA ILE A 161 12.69 0.40 1.98
C ILE A 161 12.56 1.31 3.20
N LEU A 162 11.90 0.81 4.24
CA LEU A 162 11.70 1.55 5.48
C LEU A 162 12.87 1.29 6.45
N ASP A 163 13.49 2.39 6.92
CA ASP A 163 14.48 2.33 8.01
C ASP A 163 13.75 2.22 9.36
N LYS A 164 14.32 1.49 10.31
CA LYS A 164 13.78 1.39 11.68
C LYS A 164 13.82 2.73 12.43
N ASN A 165 14.70 3.64 12.03
CA ASN A 165 14.86 4.95 12.64
C ASN A 165 13.96 5.98 11.95
N VAL A 166 12.87 6.36 12.62
CA VAL A 166 11.89 7.32 12.13
C VAL A 166 12.51 8.68 11.78
N LYS A 167 13.51 9.16 12.56
CA LYS A 167 14.21 10.43 12.26
C LYS A 167 14.97 10.33 10.94
N LYS A 168 15.58 9.17 10.67
CA LYS A 168 16.29 8.96 9.41
C LYS A 168 15.32 8.87 8.24
N LEU A 169 14.15 8.20 8.41
CA LEU A 169 13.09 8.21 7.40
C LEU A 169 12.64 9.64 7.09
N PHE A 170 12.34 10.44 8.12
CA PHE A 170 11.93 11.83 7.92
C PHE A 170 13.01 12.64 7.21
N ASN A 171 14.29 12.51 7.60
CA ASN A 171 15.38 13.23 6.99
C ASN A 171 15.58 12.89 5.50
N ASN A 172 15.24 11.69 5.08
CA ASN A 172 15.33 11.24 3.68
C ASN A 172 14.17 11.70 2.80
N LEU A 173 13.10 12.27 3.39
CA LEU A 173 12.01 12.84 2.61
C LEU A 173 12.47 14.08 1.85
N ASP A 174 11.85 14.33 0.70
CA ASP A 174 12.07 15.57 -0.05
C ASP A 174 11.52 16.79 0.71
N THR A 175 11.97 17.97 0.32
CA THR A 175 11.64 19.22 0.99
C THR A 175 10.14 19.51 0.96
N ASN A 176 9.45 19.21 -0.15
CA ASN A 176 8.02 19.47 -0.27
C ASN A 176 7.22 18.58 0.69
N THR A 177 7.58 17.29 0.79
CA THR A 177 6.95 16.37 1.73
C THR A 177 7.15 16.81 3.18
N LYS A 178 8.36 17.24 3.55
CA LYS A 178 8.63 17.79 4.90
C LYS A 178 7.80 19.04 5.21
N ASN A 179 7.71 19.95 4.25
CA ASN A 179 6.89 21.16 4.40
C ASN A 179 5.40 20.81 4.54
N ASN A 180 4.90 19.85 3.77
CA ASN A 180 3.52 19.40 3.88
C ASN A 180 3.23 18.77 5.25
N ILE A 181 4.15 17.94 5.78
CA ILE A 181 4.00 17.38 7.13
C ILE A 181 3.95 18.49 8.18
N SER A 182 4.85 19.48 8.09
CA SER A 182 4.86 20.62 9.02
C SER A 182 3.57 21.45 8.93
N PHE A 183 3.05 21.64 7.71
CA PHE A 183 1.77 22.32 7.51
C PHE A 183 0.60 21.51 8.10
N CYS A 184 0.59 20.18 7.90
CA CYS A 184 -0.41 19.32 8.50
C CYS A 184 -0.44 19.42 10.04
N ASP A 185 0.72 19.46 10.67
CA ASP A 185 0.83 19.66 12.11
C ASP A 185 0.27 21.02 12.56
N LEU A 186 0.61 22.11 11.84
CA LEU A 186 0.07 23.44 12.07
C LEU A 186 -1.45 23.47 11.91
N ALA A 187 -1.95 22.86 10.84
CA ALA A 187 -3.38 22.79 10.54
C ALA A 187 -4.18 21.90 11.50
N GLY A 188 -3.53 21.24 12.45
CA GLY A 188 -4.21 20.40 13.44
C GLY A 188 -4.68 19.07 12.87
N LEU A 189 -4.01 18.54 11.84
CA LEU A 189 -4.25 17.21 11.34
C LEU A 189 -3.63 16.18 12.27
N ARG A 190 -4.43 15.21 12.68
CA ARG A 190 -3.99 14.15 13.60
C ARG A 190 -4.32 12.79 13.03
N VAL A 191 -3.33 11.89 13.09
CA VAL A 191 -3.49 10.49 12.71
C VAL A 191 -4.01 9.72 13.92
N HIS A 192 -5.12 9.03 13.72
CA HIS A 192 -5.73 8.15 14.71
C HIS A 192 -5.63 6.70 14.24
N LYS A 193 -5.35 5.79 15.18
CA LYS A 193 -5.45 4.37 14.94
C LYS A 193 -6.89 3.94 15.21
N GLY A 194 -7.53 3.42 14.17
CA GLY A 194 -8.90 2.94 14.21
C GLY A 194 -9.02 1.47 14.63
N ASN A 195 -10.25 1.02 14.71
CA ASN A 195 -10.65 -0.35 15.01
C ASN A 195 -11.82 -0.76 14.10
N LYS A 196 -12.44 -1.94 14.36
CA LYS A 196 -13.53 -2.45 13.53
C LYS A 196 -14.69 -1.45 13.32
N LYS A 197 -15.00 -0.61 14.31
CA LYS A 197 -16.09 0.39 14.20
C LYS A 197 -15.76 1.51 13.22
N ASP A 198 -14.48 1.76 13.00
CA ASP A 198 -14.00 2.83 12.13
C ASP A 198 -13.89 2.37 10.65
N LEU A 199 -14.23 1.10 10.34
CA LEU A 199 -14.22 0.60 8.95
C LEU A 199 -15.22 1.32 8.06
N GLU A 200 -16.30 1.86 8.60
CA GLU A 200 -17.25 2.69 7.86
C GLU A 200 -16.56 3.89 7.20
N ILE A 201 -15.58 4.51 7.89
CA ILE A 201 -14.77 5.62 7.35
C ILE A 201 -13.99 5.19 6.09
N ILE A 202 -13.39 3.98 6.15
CA ILE A 202 -12.67 3.41 5.00
C ILE A 202 -13.63 3.13 3.84
N TYR A 203 -14.77 2.53 4.15
CA TYR A 203 -15.78 2.20 3.16
C TYR A 203 -16.33 3.44 2.45
N ASP A 204 -16.71 4.48 3.20
CA ASP A 204 -17.26 5.71 2.64
C ASP A 204 -16.28 6.39 1.69
N GLU A 205 -14.98 6.37 1.98
CA GLU A 205 -13.98 6.94 1.10
C GLU A 205 -13.72 6.10 -0.15
N LEU A 206 -13.75 4.77 -0.03
CA LEU A 206 -13.42 3.85 -1.14
C LEU A 206 -14.63 3.52 -2.01
N ARG A 207 -15.84 3.61 -1.49
CA ARG A 207 -17.09 3.25 -2.19
C ARG A 207 -17.21 3.86 -3.58
N GLU A 208 -16.95 5.15 -3.68
CA GLU A 208 -17.08 5.86 -4.95
C GLU A 208 -15.88 5.64 -5.88
N LYS A 209 -14.69 5.54 -5.31
CA LYS A 209 -13.43 5.47 -6.07
C LYS A 209 -13.13 4.07 -6.61
N ARG A 210 -13.44 3.02 -5.85
CA ARG A 210 -12.99 1.66 -6.16
C ARG A 210 -14.09 0.60 -6.24
N LYS A 211 -15.35 0.97 -5.98
CA LYS A 211 -16.50 0.06 -5.98
C LYS A 211 -16.30 -1.20 -5.11
N LEU A 212 -15.53 -1.07 -4.02
CA LEU A 212 -15.34 -2.15 -3.07
C LEU A 212 -16.58 -2.29 -2.19
N SER A 213 -17.01 -3.53 -1.95
CA SER A 213 -18.15 -3.78 -1.06
C SER A 213 -17.72 -3.64 0.40
N LYS A 214 -18.69 -3.36 1.25
CA LYS A 214 -18.47 -3.28 2.71
C LYS A 214 -18.04 -4.64 3.25
N GLU A 215 -18.68 -5.69 2.78
CA GLU A 215 -18.40 -7.07 3.15
C GLU A 215 -16.95 -7.46 2.86
N PHE A 216 -16.40 -6.97 1.74
CA PHE A 216 -15.00 -7.21 1.39
C PHE A 216 -14.04 -6.52 2.36
N ILE A 217 -14.30 -5.26 2.71
CA ILE A 217 -13.47 -4.50 3.66
C ILE A 217 -13.53 -5.13 5.04
N GLU A 218 -14.71 -5.53 5.49
CA GLU A 218 -14.92 -6.23 6.76
C GLU A 218 -14.20 -7.58 6.77
N SER A 219 -14.29 -8.35 5.69
CA SER A 219 -13.61 -9.64 5.53
C SER A 219 -12.09 -9.51 5.58
N ILE A 220 -11.51 -8.50 4.90
CA ILE A 220 -10.07 -8.19 5.02
C ILE A 220 -9.74 -7.95 6.49
N TYR A 221 -10.47 -7.06 7.14
CA TYR A 221 -10.18 -6.72 8.53
C TYR A 221 -10.28 -7.95 9.44
N GLU A 222 -11.31 -8.75 9.33
CA GLU A 222 -11.54 -9.93 10.18
C GLU A 222 -10.38 -10.93 10.05
N HIS A 223 -10.09 -11.39 8.83
CA HIS A 223 -9.07 -12.42 8.64
C HIS A 223 -7.65 -11.96 8.97
N PHE A 224 -7.29 -10.71 8.65
CA PHE A 224 -5.96 -10.20 8.96
C PHE A 224 -5.84 -9.70 10.41
N ASN A 225 -6.94 -9.37 11.09
CA ASN A 225 -6.90 -8.98 12.49
C ASN A 225 -6.67 -10.17 13.44
N GLU A 226 -7.08 -11.37 13.08
CA GLU A 226 -6.80 -12.59 13.85
C GLU A 226 -5.29 -12.77 14.07
N THR A 227 -4.48 -12.41 13.08
CA THR A 227 -3.01 -12.45 13.13
C THR A 227 -2.37 -11.12 13.52
N LYS A 228 -3.18 -10.10 13.89
CA LYS A 228 -2.73 -8.73 14.16
C LYS A 228 -1.95 -8.11 12.99
N SER A 229 -2.32 -8.50 11.78
CA SER A 229 -1.64 -8.12 10.53
C SER A 229 -2.33 -6.99 9.78
N VAL A 230 -3.37 -6.38 10.34
CA VAL A 230 -4.05 -5.22 9.77
C VAL A 230 -4.10 -4.08 10.77
N ASP A 231 -3.83 -2.87 10.29
CA ASP A 231 -4.04 -1.63 11.02
C ASP A 231 -4.95 -0.72 10.19
N VAL A 232 -5.88 -0.06 10.88
CA VAL A 232 -6.74 0.98 10.32
C VAL A 232 -6.25 2.32 10.83
N PHE A 233 -6.10 3.29 9.93
CA PHE A 233 -5.74 4.65 10.27
C PHE A 233 -6.72 5.61 9.61
N TYR A 234 -7.00 6.72 10.29
CA TYR A 234 -7.69 7.85 9.71
C TYR A 234 -7.06 9.16 10.18
N VAL A 235 -7.15 10.17 9.34
CA VAL A 235 -6.64 11.50 9.62
C VAL A 235 -7.83 12.41 9.88
N LYS A 236 -7.83 13.02 11.05
CA LYS A 236 -8.86 13.98 11.47
C LYS A 236 -8.27 15.38 11.51
N LEU A 237 -8.95 16.32 10.90
CA LEU A 237 -8.71 17.75 11.10
C LEU A 237 -9.36 18.15 12.41
N GLU A 238 -8.59 18.76 13.31
CA GLU A 238 -9.05 19.34 14.59
C GLU A 238 -9.00 20.87 14.52
N PRO A 239 -10.10 21.53 14.12
CA PRO A 239 -10.09 22.97 13.85
C PRO A 239 -9.72 23.82 15.05
N LYS A 240 -10.00 23.36 16.27
CA LYS A 240 -9.57 24.05 17.51
C LYS A 240 -8.05 24.18 17.60
N ILE A 241 -7.32 23.12 17.23
CA ILE A 241 -5.85 23.13 17.20
C ILE A 241 -5.36 24.07 16.12
N PHE A 242 -5.99 24.05 14.95
CA PHE A 242 -5.64 24.93 13.84
C PHE A 242 -5.77 26.40 14.22
N VAL A 243 -6.89 26.81 14.83
CA VAL A 243 -7.10 28.18 15.32
C VAL A 243 -6.02 28.57 16.32
N VAL A 244 -5.77 27.73 17.33
CA VAL A 244 -4.78 28.04 18.39
C VAL A 244 -3.37 28.17 17.81
N ASN A 245 -2.97 27.27 16.92
CA ASN A 245 -1.65 27.30 16.30
C ASN A 245 -1.48 28.53 15.40
N THR A 246 -2.47 28.80 14.54
CA THR A 246 -2.44 29.97 13.64
C THR A 246 -2.48 31.28 14.42
N GLN A 247 -3.21 31.36 15.56
CA GLN A 247 -3.24 32.52 16.41
C GLN A 247 -1.87 32.79 17.05
N LYS A 248 -1.15 31.74 17.47
CA LYS A 248 0.23 31.85 17.95
C LYS A 248 1.18 32.36 16.87
N GLU A 249 1.07 31.83 15.66
CA GLU A 249 1.86 32.27 14.50
C GLU A 249 1.56 33.74 14.16
N TYR A 250 0.29 34.13 14.17
CA TYR A 250 -0.15 35.50 13.92
C TYR A 250 0.47 36.49 14.94
N GLN A 251 0.44 36.13 16.21
CA GLN A 251 1.04 36.98 17.26
C GLN A 251 2.56 37.13 17.09
N LYS A 252 3.27 36.02 16.80
CA LYS A 252 4.71 36.07 16.50
C LYS A 252 5.02 36.97 15.30
N GLN A 253 4.20 36.89 14.25
CA GLN A 253 4.42 37.66 13.04
C GLN A 253 4.15 39.16 13.29
N ILE A 254 3.20 39.53 14.15
CA ILE A 254 2.99 40.91 14.60
C ILE A 254 4.28 41.44 15.21
N ASP A 255 4.92 40.68 16.10
CA ASP A 255 6.15 41.11 16.78
C ASP A 255 7.30 41.32 15.79
N ILE A 256 7.36 40.45 14.73
CA ILE A 256 8.36 40.60 13.65
C ILE A 256 8.08 41.84 12.80
N CYS A 257 6.82 42.12 12.46
CA CYS A 257 6.44 43.30 11.71
C CYS A 257 6.71 44.59 12.50
N ASN A 258 6.45 44.59 13.82
CA ASN A 258 6.77 45.73 14.68
C ASN A 258 8.28 46.03 14.67
N LYS A 259 9.13 44.99 14.81
CA LYS A 259 10.59 45.16 14.72
C LYS A 259 11.04 45.67 13.34
N ALA A 260 10.42 45.21 12.24
CA ALA A 260 10.71 45.68 10.89
C ALA A 260 10.27 47.16 10.72
N ASN A 261 9.13 47.56 11.29
CA ASN A 261 8.67 48.94 11.33
C ASN A 261 9.66 49.84 12.10
N ASP A 262 10.08 49.43 13.30
CA ASP A 262 11.05 50.16 14.12
C ASP A 262 12.40 50.34 13.38
N ALA A 263 12.83 49.35 12.59
CA ALA A 263 14.05 49.45 11.77
C ALA A 263 13.93 50.55 10.69
N VAL A 264 12.74 50.66 10.06
CA VAL A 264 12.47 51.70 9.05
C VAL A 264 12.45 53.08 9.75
N PHE A 265 11.79 53.19 10.91
CA PHE A 265 11.69 54.48 11.66
C PHE A 265 13.04 54.95 12.15
N LYS A 266 13.90 54.09 12.67
CA LYS A 266 15.26 54.45 13.15
C LYS A 266 16.15 55.06 12.09
N ASN A 267 15.92 54.69 10.81
CA ASN A 267 16.70 55.22 9.70
C ASN A 267 16.14 56.54 9.11
N GLN A 268 15.20 57.20 9.78
CA GLN A 268 14.70 58.58 9.53
C GLN A 268 14.39 58.88 8.05
N GLY A 269 13.76 57.90 7.34
CA GLY A 269 13.39 58.07 5.95
C GLY A 269 14.50 57.78 4.92
N ASN A 270 15.72 57.57 5.38
CA ASN A 270 16.86 57.10 4.54
C ASN A 270 17.04 55.55 4.63
N ALA A 271 15.97 54.82 4.90
CA ALA A 271 16.03 53.37 4.96
C ALA A 271 16.45 52.85 3.59
N ASP A 272 17.48 52.03 3.59
CA ASP A 272 17.94 51.29 2.37
C ASP A 272 16.77 50.44 1.82
N ASN A 273 16.77 50.29 0.50
CA ASN A 273 15.76 49.46 -0.21
C ASN A 273 15.68 48.07 0.38
N GLU A 274 16.74 47.52 0.94
CA GLU A 274 16.74 46.20 1.60
C GLU A 274 15.85 46.18 2.84
N ILE A 275 15.90 47.23 3.68
CA ILE A 275 15.08 47.36 4.90
C ILE A 275 13.60 47.50 4.55
N ILE A 276 13.29 48.32 3.52
CA ILE A 276 11.93 48.51 3.02
C ILE A 276 11.37 47.18 2.44
N ASN A 277 12.14 46.50 1.62
CA ASN A 277 11.74 45.21 1.02
C ASN A 277 11.50 44.17 2.12
N LYS A 278 12.33 44.10 3.14
CA LYS A 278 12.15 43.20 4.27
C LYS A 278 10.81 43.46 4.98
N LYS A 279 10.49 44.74 5.24
CA LYS A 279 9.20 45.12 5.83
C LYS A 279 8.04 44.68 4.98
N ILE A 280 8.08 44.91 3.66
CA ILE A 280 7.01 44.51 2.74
C ILE A 280 6.83 42.98 2.76
N ILE A 281 7.91 42.20 2.80
CA ILE A 281 7.86 40.75 2.89
C ILE A 281 7.17 40.30 4.18
N GLU A 282 7.53 40.91 5.32
CA GLU A 282 6.93 40.54 6.62
C GLU A 282 5.46 40.98 6.74
N ASP A 283 5.06 42.12 6.19
CA ASP A 283 3.67 42.55 6.12
C ASP A 283 2.81 41.61 5.21
N ASN A 284 3.37 41.17 4.11
CA ASN A 284 2.71 40.17 3.23
C ASN A 284 2.50 38.82 3.96
N LYS A 285 3.50 38.36 4.74
CA LYS A 285 3.38 37.16 5.57
C LYS A 285 2.29 37.35 6.64
N LEU A 286 2.23 38.49 7.29
CA LEU A 286 1.20 38.79 8.29
C LEU A 286 -0.20 38.72 7.67
N SER A 287 -0.39 39.33 6.51
CA SER A 287 -1.63 39.22 5.75
C SER A 287 -2.02 37.78 5.41
N ALA A 288 -1.08 36.96 4.96
CA ALA A 288 -1.31 35.56 4.66
C ALA A 288 -1.74 34.76 5.90
N ILE A 289 -1.05 34.95 7.04
CA ILE A 289 -1.39 34.29 8.32
C ILE A 289 -2.75 34.76 8.83
N LYS A 290 -3.09 36.04 8.68
CA LYS A 290 -4.42 36.58 9.03
C LYS A 290 -5.52 35.89 8.24
N ASN A 291 -5.36 35.73 6.92
CA ASN A 291 -6.32 35.02 6.07
C ASN A 291 -6.45 33.55 6.50
N GLN A 292 -5.34 32.91 6.85
CA GLN A 292 -5.33 31.53 7.36
C GLN A 292 -6.08 31.42 8.69
N LEU A 293 -5.95 32.41 9.60
CA LEU A 293 -6.68 32.44 10.86
C LEU A 293 -8.19 32.58 10.64
N VAL A 294 -8.61 33.43 9.69
CA VAL A 294 -10.03 33.56 9.31
C VAL A 294 -10.56 32.23 8.78
N TYR A 295 -9.79 31.57 7.90
CA TYR A 295 -10.15 30.25 7.39
C TYR A 295 -10.27 29.19 8.48
N ALA A 296 -9.30 29.12 9.39
CA ALA A 296 -9.31 28.19 10.52
C ALA A 296 -10.53 28.43 11.45
N THR A 297 -10.88 29.70 11.67
CA THR A 297 -12.05 30.09 12.48
C THR A 297 -13.37 29.66 11.82
N ASN A 298 -13.47 29.83 10.51
CA ASN A 298 -14.65 29.36 9.76
C ASN A 298 -14.76 27.83 9.82
N LEU A 299 -13.66 27.11 9.64
CA LEU A 299 -13.65 25.65 9.81
C LEU A 299 -14.08 25.21 11.23
N LEU A 300 -13.65 25.93 12.26
CA LEU A 300 -14.08 25.61 13.62
C LEU A 300 -15.59 25.83 13.83
N ARG A 301 -16.16 26.88 13.21
CA ARG A 301 -17.60 27.12 13.23
C ARG A 301 -18.37 26.02 12.51
N ASP A 302 -17.91 25.64 11.33
CA ASP A 302 -18.63 24.72 10.45
C ASP A 302 -18.43 23.24 10.87
N TYR A 303 -17.28 22.91 11.46
CA TYR A 303 -16.90 21.56 11.91
C TYR A 303 -16.34 21.56 13.36
N PRO A 304 -17.16 21.88 14.37
CA PRO A 304 -16.68 22.04 15.77
C PRO A 304 -16.12 20.75 16.37
N ASN A 305 -16.55 19.60 15.87
CA ASN A 305 -16.09 18.27 16.28
C ASN A 305 -14.96 17.71 15.41
N GLY A 306 -14.50 18.51 14.44
CA GLY A 306 -13.52 18.07 13.44
C GLY A 306 -14.15 17.25 12.32
N ILE A 307 -13.34 16.97 11.31
CA ILE A 307 -13.74 16.21 10.11
C ILE A 307 -12.64 15.21 9.75
N VAL A 308 -13.04 14.01 9.38
CA VAL A 308 -12.12 13.03 8.79
C VAL A 308 -11.87 13.43 7.33
N ILE A 309 -10.61 13.47 6.94
CA ILE A 309 -10.18 13.93 5.61
C ILE A 309 -9.43 12.86 4.80
N ALA A 310 -8.94 11.83 5.46
CA ALA A 310 -8.28 10.71 4.82
C ALA A 310 -8.34 9.47 5.71
N SER A 311 -8.29 8.31 5.08
CA SER A 311 -8.19 7.04 5.78
C SER A 311 -7.32 6.05 5.03
N ALA A 312 -6.80 5.05 5.74
CA ALA A 312 -6.04 3.96 5.16
C ALA A 312 -6.19 2.68 5.98
N MET A 313 -6.27 1.56 5.27
CA MET A 313 -6.07 0.25 5.84
C MET A 313 -4.70 -0.25 5.40
N VAL A 314 -3.88 -0.67 6.34
CA VAL A 314 -2.52 -1.16 6.08
C VAL A 314 -2.44 -2.62 6.50
N ILE A 315 -2.06 -3.47 5.56
CA ILE A 315 -1.87 -4.90 5.82
C ILE A 315 -0.37 -5.18 5.92
N LYS A 316 0.01 -5.86 6.99
CA LYS A 316 1.38 -6.33 7.23
C LYS A 316 1.48 -7.78 6.82
N SER A 317 2.35 -8.07 5.91
CA SER A 317 2.64 -9.46 5.52
C SER A 317 4.12 -9.58 5.19
N ASN A 318 4.80 -10.53 5.81
CA ASN A 318 6.16 -10.91 5.41
C ASN A 318 7.19 -9.76 5.44
N ASN A 319 7.17 -8.91 6.47
CA ASN A 319 7.98 -7.69 6.57
C ASN A 319 7.70 -6.64 5.49
N GLN A 320 6.55 -6.72 4.83
CA GLN A 320 6.06 -5.74 3.86
C GLN A 320 4.78 -5.10 4.38
N LEU A 321 4.54 -3.87 3.95
CA LEU A 321 3.28 -3.14 4.16
C LEU A 321 2.58 -2.98 2.80
N TYR A 322 1.28 -3.28 2.80
CA TYR A 322 0.42 -3.18 1.63
C TYR A 322 -0.71 -2.19 1.86
#